data_6707f2a0bc1797df682e473dec15fac0
#
_entry.id   6707f2a0bc1797df682e473dec15fac0
#
_cell.length_a   1.000
_cell.length_b   1.000
_cell.length_c   1.000
_cell.angle_alpha   90.00
_cell.angle_beta   90.00
_cell.angle_gamma   90.00
#
_symmetry.space_group_name_H-M   'P 1'
#
loop_
_entity.id
_entity.type
_entity.pdbx_description
1 polymer ?
#
loop_
_entity_poly.entity_id
_entity_poly.type
_entity_poly.pdbx_seq_one_letter_code
_entity_poly.pdbx_strand_id
1 'polypeptide(L)'
;MTTKSLENNALANKVILVTGASQGLGAEVAKSCAAAGATVVLLGRSQKKLEKVYDEVLAAGSAEPFAICFDMMGAQELEFEQLARTLADATQGKLDGVIHCASYFYALSPLDFQTVAEWVNQYRINTVAPMALTRAVLPLLKESPDASVIFVGESHGEAPQAYWGGFGASKAALNYLCKVAADEWERFPNLRANVLVPGSINSPQRIKTHPGETAAERKDMADITPDFVWWASEASKGRSGEIVYL
;
A
#
# COMPACT_ATOMS: atom_id res chain seq x y z
N MET A 1 -21.03 -7.60 -8.21
CA MET A 1 -20.03 -6.51 -8.12
C MET A 1 -19.90 -5.89 -9.49
N THR A 2 -20.22 -4.63 -9.65
CA THR A 2 -20.09 -3.91 -10.92
C THR A 2 -18.60 -3.76 -11.21
N THR A 3 -18.13 -4.36 -12.29
CA THR A 3 -16.79 -4.12 -12.83
C THR A 3 -16.67 -2.61 -13.04
N LYS A 4 -15.89 -1.93 -12.22
CA LYS A 4 -15.62 -0.51 -12.37
C LYS A 4 -14.88 -0.36 -13.71
N SER A 5 -15.51 0.27 -14.70
CA SER A 5 -14.82 0.56 -15.96
C SER A 5 -13.71 1.57 -15.67
N LEU A 6 -12.48 1.14 -15.81
CA LEU A 6 -11.33 2.02 -15.80
C LEU A 6 -11.24 2.70 -17.17
N GLU A 7 -11.12 4.02 -17.18
CA GLU A 7 -10.72 4.74 -18.37
C GLU A 7 -9.28 4.35 -18.72
N ASN A 8 -8.99 4.20 -20.01
CA ASN A 8 -7.61 4.04 -20.47
C ASN A 8 -6.79 5.24 -19.97
N ASN A 9 -5.63 4.99 -19.35
CA ASN A 9 -4.77 6.01 -18.75
C ASN A 9 -5.38 6.77 -17.55
N ALA A 10 -6.17 6.07 -16.70
CA ALA A 10 -6.80 6.66 -15.50
C ALA A 10 -5.81 7.32 -14.51
N LEU A 11 -4.52 6.99 -14.60
CA LEU A 11 -3.43 7.58 -13.80
C LEU A 11 -2.43 8.40 -14.65
N ALA A 12 -2.83 8.83 -15.85
CA ALA A 12 -1.96 9.64 -16.69
C ALA A 12 -1.44 10.88 -15.94
N ASN A 13 -0.14 11.13 -16.05
CA ASN A 13 0.54 12.24 -15.38
C ASN A 13 0.53 12.20 -13.85
N LYS A 14 0.11 11.11 -13.20
CA LYS A 14 0.21 10.93 -11.75
C LYS A 14 1.52 10.25 -11.37
N VAL A 15 2.06 10.62 -10.22
CA VAL A 15 3.20 9.97 -9.56
C VAL A 15 2.66 9.18 -8.37
N ILE A 16 2.84 7.86 -8.40
CA ILE A 16 2.31 6.94 -7.38
C ILE A 16 3.46 6.20 -6.70
N LEU A 17 3.58 6.38 -5.38
CA LEU A 17 4.52 5.62 -4.54
C LEU A 17 3.87 4.31 -4.08
N VAL A 18 4.51 3.18 -4.34
CA VAL A 18 4.06 1.86 -3.88
C VAL A 18 5.08 1.27 -2.92
N THR A 19 4.69 1.04 -1.67
CA THR A 19 5.54 0.37 -0.69
C THR A 19 5.40 -1.15 -0.77
N GLY A 20 6.45 -1.89 -0.39
CA GLY A 20 6.43 -3.35 -0.54
C GLY A 20 6.41 -3.80 -2.01
N ALA A 21 6.87 -2.94 -2.91
CA ALA A 21 6.81 -3.14 -4.35
C ALA A 21 7.74 -4.24 -4.89
N SER A 22 8.60 -4.82 -4.06
CA SER A 22 9.60 -5.80 -4.51
C SER A 22 9.05 -7.20 -4.81
N GLN A 23 7.78 -7.49 -4.52
CA GLN A 23 7.12 -8.78 -4.80
C GLN A 23 5.61 -8.75 -4.45
N GLY A 24 4.88 -9.79 -4.86
CA GLY A 24 3.49 -10.02 -4.48
C GLY A 24 2.57 -8.87 -4.87
N LEU A 25 1.57 -8.57 -4.03
CA LEU A 25 0.56 -7.56 -4.35
C LEU A 25 1.17 -6.19 -4.69
N GLY A 26 2.20 -5.73 -3.97
CA GLY A 26 2.84 -4.45 -4.24
C GLY A 26 3.46 -4.37 -5.63
N ALA A 27 4.08 -5.45 -6.11
CA ALA A 27 4.63 -5.51 -7.47
C ALA A 27 3.51 -5.50 -8.53
N GLU A 28 2.42 -6.27 -8.33
CA GLU A 28 1.29 -6.30 -9.26
C GLU A 28 0.56 -4.95 -9.32
N VAL A 29 0.34 -4.30 -8.16
CA VAL A 29 -0.24 -2.95 -8.08
C VAL A 29 0.64 -1.94 -8.81
N ALA A 30 1.96 -2.01 -8.63
CA ALA A 30 2.90 -1.12 -9.32
C ALA A 30 2.82 -1.25 -10.84
N LYS A 31 2.78 -2.49 -11.37
CA LYS A 31 2.60 -2.76 -12.79
C LYS A 31 1.25 -2.23 -13.31
N SER A 32 0.19 -2.46 -12.56
CA SER A 32 -1.15 -1.99 -12.92
C SER A 32 -1.25 -0.46 -12.95
N CYS A 33 -0.62 0.22 -11.98
CA CYS A 33 -0.54 1.69 -11.99
C CYS A 33 0.25 2.22 -13.20
N ALA A 34 1.37 1.59 -13.56
CA ALA A 34 2.16 1.96 -14.74
C ALA A 34 1.37 1.74 -16.03
N ALA A 35 0.69 0.60 -16.17
CA ALA A 35 -0.18 0.31 -17.31
C ALA A 35 -1.34 1.32 -17.43
N ALA A 36 -1.78 1.91 -16.32
CA ALA A 36 -2.76 2.99 -16.29
C ALA A 36 -2.18 4.40 -16.51
N GLY A 37 -0.89 4.51 -16.85
CA GLY A 37 -0.23 5.75 -17.23
C GLY A 37 0.51 6.49 -16.11
N ALA A 38 0.63 5.91 -14.91
CA ALA A 38 1.35 6.53 -13.81
C ALA A 38 2.87 6.43 -13.97
N THR A 39 3.59 7.43 -13.47
CA THR A 39 4.99 7.27 -13.08
C THR A 39 5.02 6.62 -11.70
N VAL A 40 5.62 5.44 -11.60
CA VAL A 40 5.61 4.65 -10.37
C VAL A 40 6.92 4.77 -9.61
N VAL A 41 6.85 5.02 -8.31
CA VAL A 41 7.99 4.93 -7.41
C VAL A 41 7.89 3.63 -6.62
N LEU A 42 8.85 2.75 -6.82
CA LEU A 42 8.93 1.44 -6.19
C LEU A 42 9.73 1.53 -4.89
N LEU A 43 9.10 1.29 -3.75
CA LEU A 43 9.78 1.27 -2.46
C LEU A 43 9.83 -0.15 -1.89
N GLY A 44 11.03 -0.62 -1.54
CA GLY A 44 11.22 -1.94 -0.93
C GLY A 44 12.62 -2.10 -0.37
N ARG A 45 12.85 -3.16 0.40
CA ARG A 45 14.13 -3.39 1.12
C ARG A 45 15.15 -4.23 0.36
N SER A 46 14.81 -4.79 -0.78
CA SER A 46 15.70 -5.67 -1.56
C SER A 46 15.98 -5.07 -2.92
N GLN A 47 17.17 -4.51 -3.10
CA GLN A 47 17.63 -3.93 -4.35
C GLN A 47 17.43 -4.88 -5.54
N LYS A 48 17.93 -6.12 -5.44
CA LYS A 48 17.83 -7.12 -6.50
C LYS A 48 16.38 -7.43 -6.93
N LYS A 49 15.43 -7.45 -5.97
CA LYS A 49 14.02 -7.69 -6.30
C LYS A 49 13.36 -6.44 -6.88
N LEU A 50 13.74 -5.25 -6.42
CA LEU A 50 13.26 -4.00 -6.98
C LEU A 50 13.70 -3.82 -8.44
N GLU A 51 14.95 -4.15 -8.77
CA GLU A 51 15.46 -4.10 -10.15
C GLU A 51 14.63 -4.98 -11.09
N LYS A 52 14.30 -6.20 -10.66
CA LYS A 52 13.43 -7.07 -11.46
C LYS A 52 12.04 -6.45 -11.68
N VAL A 53 11.42 -5.91 -10.61
CA VAL A 53 10.10 -5.30 -10.74
C VAL A 53 10.17 -3.99 -11.52
N TYR A 54 11.27 -3.25 -11.43
CA TYR A 54 11.53 -2.06 -12.25
C TYR A 54 11.42 -2.38 -13.74
N ASP A 55 12.10 -3.44 -14.21
CA ASP A 55 12.05 -3.86 -15.61
C ASP A 55 10.61 -4.28 -16.02
N GLU A 56 9.90 -4.99 -15.13
CA GLU A 56 8.50 -5.40 -15.37
C GLU A 56 7.56 -4.18 -15.45
N VAL A 57 7.75 -3.18 -14.59
CA VAL A 57 6.96 -1.93 -14.56
C VAL A 57 7.25 -1.08 -15.78
N LEU A 58 8.53 -0.97 -16.16
CA LEU A 58 8.95 -0.25 -17.37
C LEU A 58 8.34 -0.87 -18.64
N ALA A 59 8.28 -2.21 -18.69
CA ALA A 59 7.64 -2.91 -19.80
C ALA A 59 6.11 -2.78 -19.83
N ALA A 60 5.46 -2.56 -18.67
CA ALA A 60 4.01 -2.43 -18.55
C ALA A 60 3.50 -1.01 -18.82
N GLY A 61 4.32 0.01 -18.61
CA GLY A 61 3.94 1.42 -18.69
C GLY A 61 4.72 2.21 -19.72
N SER A 62 4.40 3.50 -19.82
CA SER A 62 5.06 4.43 -20.73
C SER A 62 6.07 5.35 -20.04
N ALA A 63 5.98 5.52 -18.73
CA ALA A 63 6.86 6.37 -17.94
C ALA A 63 7.93 5.52 -17.24
N GLU A 64 9.16 6.04 -17.21
CA GLU A 64 10.27 5.41 -16.49
C GLU A 64 9.98 5.43 -14.98
N PRO A 65 10.00 4.26 -14.29
CA PRO A 65 9.77 4.20 -12.86
C PRO A 65 11.00 4.63 -12.07
N PHE A 66 10.82 4.89 -10.78
CA PHE A 66 11.91 5.07 -9.82
C PHE A 66 11.95 3.89 -8.86
N ALA A 67 13.15 3.44 -8.45
CA ALA A 67 13.31 2.39 -7.45
C ALA A 67 14.14 2.90 -6.28
N ILE A 68 13.59 2.81 -5.07
CA ILE A 68 14.23 3.26 -3.84
C ILE A 68 14.33 2.08 -2.87
N CYS A 69 15.59 1.71 -2.54
CA CYS A 69 15.84 0.70 -1.51
C CYS A 69 15.75 1.34 -0.13
N PHE A 70 14.76 0.91 0.66
CA PHE A 70 14.51 1.47 1.99
C PHE A 70 13.95 0.41 2.95
N ASP A 71 14.57 0.27 4.12
CA ASP A 71 14.11 -0.63 5.18
C ASP A 71 13.31 0.09 6.25
N MET A 72 11.99 0.02 6.16
CA MET A 72 11.07 0.62 7.12
C MET A 72 11.13 -0.03 8.51
N MET A 73 11.73 -1.22 8.66
CA MET A 73 11.83 -1.90 9.96
C MET A 73 12.76 -1.15 10.91
N GLY A 74 13.92 -0.71 10.40
CA GLY A 74 14.94 0.01 11.18
C GLY A 74 14.78 1.53 11.18
N ALA A 75 14.07 2.09 10.20
CA ALA A 75 14.01 3.53 9.97
C ALA A 75 13.37 4.29 11.15
N GLN A 76 13.94 5.42 11.51
CA GLN A 76 13.42 6.37 12.49
C GLN A 76 12.86 7.61 11.75
N GLU A 77 12.47 8.62 12.50
CA GLU A 77 11.90 9.88 11.98
C GLU A 77 12.73 10.49 10.86
N LEU A 78 14.04 10.65 11.12
CA LEU A 78 14.98 11.33 10.20
C LEU A 78 15.11 10.60 8.87
N GLU A 79 15.13 9.27 8.88
CA GLU A 79 15.22 8.49 7.65
C GLU A 79 13.95 8.62 6.79
N PHE A 80 12.76 8.72 7.40
CA PHE A 80 11.53 9.01 6.64
C PHE A 80 11.53 10.43 6.05
N GLU A 81 12.05 11.42 6.76
CA GLU A 81 12.22 12.77 6.23
C GLU A 81 13.23 12.81 5.07
N GLN A 82 14.34 12.10 5.20
CA GLN A 82 15.33 11.96 4.12
C GLN A 82 14.73 11.27 2.90
N LEU A 83 13.94 10.22 3.10
CA LEU A 83 13.20 9.56 2.03
C LEU A 83 12.24 10.53 1.32
N ALA A 84 11.51 11.35 2.07
CA ALA A 84 10.61 12.35 1.47
C ALA A 84 11.36 13.39 0.63
N ARG A 85 12.55 13.82 1.05
CA ARG A 85 13.43 14.70 0.24
C ARG A 85 13.91 13.99 -1.03
N THR A 86 14.39 12.75 -0.92
CA THR A 86 14.79 11.94 -2.07
C THR A 86 13.64 11.77 -3.08
N LEU A 87 12.42 11.54 -2.59
CA LEU A 87 11.22 11.48 -3.41
C LEU A 87 10.95 12.81 -4.12
N ALA A 88 11.00 13.92 -3.37
CA ALA A 88 10.79 15.26 -3.95
C ALA A 88 11.80 15.57 -5.07
N ASP A 89 13.06 15.24 -4.85
CA ASP A 89 14.12 15.46 -5.85
C ASP A 89 13.89 14.59 -7.10
N ALA A 90 13.61 13.29 -6.91
CA ALA A 90 13.39 12.34 -8.00
C ALA A 90 12.14 12.66 -8.83
N THR A 91 11.08 13.15 -8.20
CA THR A 91 9.78 13.41 -8.83
C THR A 91 9.52 14.90 -9.13
N GLN A 92 10.52 15.76 -8.95
CA GLN A 92 10.40 17.22 -9.11
C GLN A 92 9.27 17.80 -8.23
N GLY A 93 9.17 17.32 -7.00
CA GLY A 93 8.17 17.74 -6.03
C GLY A 93 6.78 17.16 -6.22
N LYS A 94 6.58 16.27 -7.19
CA LYS A 94 5.26 15.72 -7.50
C LYS A 94 5.03 14.37 -6.82
N LEU A 95 3.91 14.25 -6.11
CA LEU A 95 3.42 12.97 -5.57
C LEU A 95 1.88 13.02 -5.48
N ASP A 96 1.22 12.17 -6.25
CA ASP A 96 -0.25 12.15 -6.37
C ASP A 96 -0.88 10.96 -5.64
N GLY A 97 -0.08 10.04 -5.11
CA GLY A 97 -0.62 8.96 -4.30
C GLY A 97 0.43 8.09 -3.63
N VAL A 98 -0.01 7.44 -2.55
CA VAL A 98 0.79 6.44 -1.84
C VAL A 98 -0.06 5.18 -1.65
N ILE A 99 0.46 4.03 -2.05
CA ILE A 99 -0.17 2.74 -1.83
C ILE A 99 0.70 1.92 -0.87
N HIS A 100 0.23 1.74 0.35
CA HIS A 100 0.92 1.03 1.42
C HIS A 100 0.67 -0.48 1.32
N CYS A 101 1.42 -1.18 0.43
CA CYS A 101 1.36 -2.64 0.29
C CYS A 101 2.34 -3.38 1.21
N ALA A 102 3.34 -2.69 1.79
CA ALA A 102 4.28 -3.32 2.69
C ALA A 102 3.56 -3.91 3.90
N SER A 103 3.87 -5.16 4.21
CA SER A 103 3.27 -5.87 5.35
C SER A 103 4.28 -6.83 5.96
N TYR A 104 4.20 -6.98 7.26
CA TYR A 104 4.96 -7.97 8.02
C TYR A 104 4.00 -8.87 8.80
N PHE A 105 4.05 -10.15 8.48
CA PHE A 105 3.36 -11.22 9.17
C PHE A 105 4.41 -12.17 9.75
N TYR A 106 4.33 -12.47 11.03
CA TYR A 106 5.25 -13.41 11.66
C TYR A 106 4.78 -14.85 11.46
N ALA A 107 3.76 -15.25 12.21
CA ALA A 107 3.13 -16.56 12.16
C ALA A 107 1.73 -16.51 12.78
N LEU A 108 0.88 -17.48 12.47
CA LEU A 108 -0.31 -17.77 13.27
C LEU A 108 0.13 -18.47 14.56
N SER A 109 -0.24 -17.93 15.71
CA SER A 109 0.19 -18.43 17.01
C SER A 109 -0.84 -18.09 18.08
N PRO A 110 -1.10 -19.00 19.06
CA PRO A 110 -1.90 -18.67 20.23
C PRO A 110 -1.35 -17.44 20.95
N LEU A 111 -2.24 -16.66 21.57
CA LEU A 111 -1.87 -15.38 22.20
C LEU A 111 -0.81 -15.54 23.30
N ASP A 112 -0.87 -16.62 24.06
CA ASP A 112 0.04 -16.94 25.15
C ASP A 112 1.47 -17.33 24.68
N PHE A 113 1.66 -17.61 23.40
CA PHE A 113 2.97 -17.88 22.79
C PHE A 113 3.52 -16.68 21.98
N GLN A 114 2.73 -15.64 21.79
CA GLN A 114 3.20 -14.46 21.05
C GLN A 114 4.12 -13.59 21.91
N THR A 115 5.27 -13.27 21.39
CA THR A 115 6.26 -12.46 22.09
C THR A 115 6.05 -10.95 21.86
N VAL A 116 6.57 -10.12 22.78
CA VAL A 116 6.58 -8.65 22.63
C VAL A 116 7.27 -8.24 21.34
N ALA A 117 8.39 -8.87 20.97
CA ALA A 117 9.13 -8.56 19.76
C ALA A 117 8.31 -8.81 18.48
N GLU A 118 7.54 -9.90 18.42
CA GLU A 118 6.64 -10.19 17.30
C GLU A 118 5.54 -9.13 17.16
N TRP A 119 4.94 -8.69 18.25
CA TRP A 119 3.96 -7.62 18.26
C TRP A 119 4.56 -6.31 17.79
N VAL A 120 5.68 -5.89 18.37
CA VAL A 120 6.38 -4.64 18.01
C VAL A 120 6.74 -4.62 16.52
N ASN A 121 7.28 -5.72 15.98
CA ASN A 121 7.68 -5.80 14.57
C ASN A 121 6.46 -5.73 13.63
N GLN A 122 5.34 -6.37 13.99
CA GLN A 122 4.11 -6.29 13.20
C GLN A 122 3.53 -4.87 13.22
N TYR A 123 3.45 -4.22 14.37
CA TYR A 123 3.03 -2.82 14.46
C TYR A 123 3.98 -1.89 13.72
N ARG A 124 5.29 -2.14 13.83
CA ARG A 124 6.31 -1.33 13.16
C ARG A 124 6.09 -1.21 11.66
N ILE A 125 5.86 -2.33 10.99
CA ILE A 125 5.68 -2.34 9.53
C ILE A 125 4.23 -2.06 9.12
N ASN A 126 3.26 -2.60 9.86
CA ASN A 126 1.87 -2.57 9.39
C ASN A 126 1.13 -1.27 9.77
N THR A 127 1.65 -0.51 10.75
CA THR A 127 0.99 0.70 11.27
C THR A 127 1.92 1.90 11.35
N VAL A 128 3.06 1.76 12.07
CA VAL A 128 3.96 2.89 12.35
C VAL A 128 4.65 3.38 11.08
N ALA A 129 5.17 2.47 10.24
CA ALA A 129 5.83 2.86 9.00
C ALA A 129 4.87 3.53 7.99
N PRO A 130 3.63 3.03 7.75
CA PRO A 130 2.64 3.76 6.96
C PRO A 130 2.34 5.15 7.51
N MET A 131 2.17 5.30 8.82
CA MET A 131 1.95 6.60 9.46
C MET A 131 3.15 7.53 9.23
N ALA A 132 4.36 7.07 9.54
CA ALA A 132 5.57 7.89 9.45
C ALA A 132 5.87 8.33 7.99
N LEU A 133 5.73 7.40 7.02
CA LEU A 133 5.91 7.71 5.60
C LEU A 133 4.83 8.69 5.12
N THR A 134 3.55 8.43 5.40
CA THR A 134 2.45 9.33 5.00
C THR A 134 2.68 10.73 5.55
N ARG A 135 3.05 10.86 6.83
CA ARG A 135 3.36 12.15 7.44
C ARG A 135 4.53 12.85 6.76
N ALA A 136 5.62 12.12 6.47
CA ALA A 136 6.81 12.69 5.85
C ALA A 136 6.53 13.21 4.44
N VAL A 137 5.68 12.52 3.65
CA VAL A 137 5.34 12.93 2.28
C VAL A 137 4.07 13.78 2.17
N LEU A 138 3.38 14.03 3.30
CA LEU A 138 2.14 14.82 3.30
C LEU A 138 2.28 16.22 2.66
N PRO A 139 3.40 16.96 2.83
CA PRO A 139 3.59 18.20 2.11
C PRO A 139 3.50 18.05 0.58
N LEU A 140 4.09 17.00 0.01
CA LEU A 140 4.01 16.72 -1.44
C LEU A 140 2.58 16.38 -1.86
N LEU A 141 1.88 15.55 -1.08
CA LEU A 141 0.50 15.17 -1.37
C LEU A 141 -0.45 16.38 -1.33
N LYS A 142 -0.21 17.35 -0.48
CA LYS A 142 -1.01 18.58 -0.39
C LYS A 142 -0.89 19.47 -1.62
N GLU A 143 0.26 19.44 -2.31
CA GLU A 143 0.48 20.19 -3.55
C GLU A 143 -0.15 19.50 -4.78
N SER A 144 -0.51 18.22 -4.68
CA SER A 144 -1.21 17.52 -5.76
C SER A 144 -2.64 18.05 -5.92
N PRO A 145 -3.14 18.22 -7.15
CA PRO A 145 -4.54 18.59 -7.37
C PRO A 145 -5.53 17.46 -6.98
N ASP A 146 -5.04 16.23 -6.89
CA ASP A 146 -5.85 15.05 -6.54
C ASP A 146 -4.97 13.94 -5.99
N ALA A 147 -4.86 13.82 -4.67
CA ALA A 147 -4.01 12.85 -3.99
C ALA A 147 -4.80 11.77 -3.26
N SER A 148 -4.33 10.52 -3.40
CA SER A 148 -4.94 9.35 -2.76
C SER A 148 -3.92 8.56 -1.95
N VAL A 149 -4.22 8.35 -0.66
CA VAL A 149 -3.48 7.43 0.20
C VAL A 149 -4.28 6.15 0.39
N ILE A 150 -3.72 5.04 -0.02
CA ILE A 150 -4.36 3.72 0.07
C ILE A 150 -3.57 2.85 1.03
N PHE A 151 -4.24 2.34 2.05
CA PHE A 151 -3.71 1.36 2.96
C PHE A 151 -4.21 -0.04 2.61
N VAL A 152 -3.33 -1.02 2.57
CA VAL A 152 -3.74 -2.43 2.37
C VAL A 152 -4.12 -3.03 3.71
N GLY A 153 -5.42 -3.24 3.87
CA GLY A 153 -6.04 -3.82 5.06
C GLY A 153 -5.99 -5.34 5.09
N GLU A 154 -6.65 -5.89 6.10
CA GLU A 154 -6.88 -7.31 6.32
C GLU A 154 -8.21 -7.51 7.06
N SER A 155 -8.99 -8.52 6.69
CA SER A 155 -10.30 -8.80 7.29
C SER A 155 -10.25 -9.02 8.81
N HIS A 156 -9.15 -9.61 9.29
CA HIS A 156 -8.92 -9.85 10.73
C HIS A 156 -8.61 -8.57 11.53
N GLY A 157 -8.44 -7.43 10.86
CA GLY A 157 -8.40 -6.12 11.50
C GLY A 157 -9.78 -5.62 11.96
N GLU A 158 -10.87 -6.19 11.45
CA GLU A 158 -12.25 -5.86 11.87
C GLU A 158 -12.97 -7.07 12.50
N ALA A 159 -12.69 -8.29 12.01
CA ALA A 159 -13.26 -9.52 12.53
C ALA A 159 -12.17 -10.35 13.23
N PRO A 160 -11.96 -10.15 14.55
CA PRO A 160 -10.92 -10.87 15.29
C PRO A 160 -11.11 -12.38 15.23
N GLN A 161 -10.01 -13.11 15.09
CA GLN A 161 -10.00 -14.55 15.05
C GLN A 161 -8.81 -15.10 15.85
N ALA A 162 -8.96 -16.31 16.41
CA ALA A 162 -7.88 -16.98 17.12
C ALA A 162 -6.62 -17.05 16.25
N TYR A 163 -5.45 -16.92 16.87
CA TYR A 163 -4.11 -16.96 16.28
C TYR A 163 -3.68 -15.70 15.52
N TRP A 164 -4.54 -14.71 15.27
CA TRP A 164 -4.25 -13.50 14.51
C TRP A 164 -3.78 -12.30 15.37
N GLY A 165 -3.51 -12.49 16.66
CA GLY A 165 -3.22 -11.48 17.67
C GLY A 165 -2.50 -10.22 17.15
N GLY A 166 -1.18 -10.20 17.13
CA GLY A 166 -0.41 -9.00 16.76
C GLY A 166 -0.64 -8.52 15.33
N PHE A 167 -0.85 -9.46 14.38
CA PHE A 167 -1.13 -9.08 12.99
C PHE A 167 -2.50 -8.41 12.84
N GLY A 168 -3.56 -9.07 13.30
CA GLY A 168 -4.92 -8.51 13.25
C GLY A 168 -5.02 -7.18 13.98
N ALA A 169 -4.45 -7.10 15.19
CA ALA A 169 -4.41 -5.87 15.97
C ALA A 169 -3.67 -4.73 15.24
N SER A 170 -2.54 -5.01 14.56
CA SER A 170 -1.83 -3.99 13.76
C SER A 170 -2.66 -3.51 12.56
N LYS A 171 -3.46 -4.39 11.95
CA LYS A 171 -4.36 -4.01 10.85
C LYS A 171 -5.59 -3.25 11.33
N ALA A 172 -6.10 -3.55 12.53
CA ALA A 172 -7.12 -2.73 13.18
C ALA A 172 -6.62 -1.31 13.46
N ALA A 173 -5.39 -1.18 13.96
CA ALA A 173 -4.75 0.11 14.16
C ALA A 173 -4.55 0.89 12.83
N LEU A 174 -4.23 0.19 11.73
CA LEU A 174 -4.14 0.80 10.40
C LEU A 174 -5.50 1.31 9.92
N ASN A 175 -6.58 0.56 10.13
CA ASN A 175 -7.95 0.99 9.82
C ASN A 175 -8.31 2.26 10.60
N TYR A 176 -7.94 2.33 11.88
CA TYR A 176 -8.15 3.51 12.72
C TYR A 176 -7.34 4.71 12.20
N LEU A 177 -6.05 4.51 11.87
CA LEU A 177 -5.20 5.55 11.28
C LEU A 177 -5.81 6.14 10.01
N CYS A 178 -6.34 5.32 9.13
CA CYS A 178 -7.01 5.78 7.91
C CYS A 178 -8.19 6.70 8.21
N LYS A 179 -9.04 6.34 9.19
CA LYS A 179 -10.19 7.15 9.59
C LYS A 179 -9.77 8.48 10.20
N VAL A 180 -8.72 8.49 11.04
CA VAL A 180 -8.16 9.73 11.60
C VAL A 180 -7.62 10.63 10.48
N ALA A 181 -6.86 10.06 9.53
CA ALA A 181 -6.35 10.83 8.39
C ALA A 181 -7.49 11.42 7.54
N ALA A 182 -8.55 10.67 7.30
CA ALA A 182 -9.71 11.15 6.54
C ALA A 182 -10.42 12.31 7.24
N ASP A 183 -10.59 12.24 8.56
CA ASP A 183 -11.19 13.29 9.39
C ASP A 183 -10.32 14.56 9.41
N GLU A 184 -9.04 14.43 9.71
CA GLU A 184 -8.09 15.56 9.73
C GLU A 184 -7.93 16.25 8.37
N TRP A 185 -8.12 15.49 7.27
CA TRP A 185 -7.96 15.99 5.90
C TRP A 185 -9.27 16.51 5.29
N GLU A 186 -10.38 16.50 5.99
CA GLU A 186 -11.67 17.03 5.49
C GLU A 186 -11.53 18.44 4.90
N ARG A 187 -10.67 19.27 5.50
CA ARG A 187 -10.36 20.63 5.01
C ARG A 187 -9.52 20.69 3.71
N PHE A 188 -9.02 19.54 3.23
CA PHE A 188 -8.22 19.43 2.02
C PHE A 188 -8.97 18.58 0.98
N PRO A 189 -9.84 19.17 0.14
CA PRO A 189 -10.69 18.41 -0.76
C PRO A 189 -9.93 17.64 -1.85
N ASN A 190 -8.65 17.91 -2.00
CA ASN A 190 -7.73 17.19 -2.89
C ASN A 190 -7.10 15.94 -2.25
N LEU A 191 -7.24 15.75 -0.93
CA LEU A 191 -6.69 14.60 -0.22
C LEU A 191 -7.77 13.59 0.14
N ARG A 192 -7.44 12.31 0.08
CA ARG A 192 -8.27 11.23 0.61
C ARG A 192 -7.43 10.08 1.12
N ALA A 193 -7.96 9.35 2.10
CA ALA A 193 -7.35 8.15 2.65
C ALA A 193 -8.38 7.03 2.72
N ASN A 194 -8.04 5.83 2.22
CA ASN A 194 -8.94 4.67 2.25
C ASN A 194 -8.16 3.39 2.53
N VAL A 195 -8.86 2.38 3.05
CA VAL A 195 -8.32 1.03 3.23
C VAL A 195 -8.93 0.11 2.19
N LEU A 196 -8.09 -0.63 1.47
CA LEU A 196 -8.54 -1.73 0.61
C LEU A 196 -8.15 -3.06 1.24
N VAL A 197 -9.14 -3.95 1.40
CA VAL A 197 -8.97 -5.30 1.95
C VAL A 197 -9.03 -6.29 0.79
N PRO A 198 -7.87 -6.88 0.38
CA PRO A 198 -7.78 -7.71 -0.82
C PRO A 198 -8.57 -9.02 -0.75
N GLY A 199 -8.83 -9.51 0.45
CA GLY A 199 -9.44 -10.83 0.64
C GLY A 199 -8.48 -11.98 0.32
N SER A 200 -9.04 -13.11 -0.16
CA SER A 200 -8.26 -14.30 -0.51
C SER A 200 -7.64 -14.13 -1.89
N ILE A 201 -6.35 -13.75 -1.93
CA ILE A 201 -5.56 -13.58 -3.16
C ILE A 201 -4.38 -14.52 -3.20
N ASN A 202 -3.96 -14.93 -4.38
CA ASN A 202 -2.82 -15.82 -4.59
C ASN A 202 -1.48 -15.11 -4.37
N SER A 203 -1.19 -14.74 -3.12
CA SER A 203 0.02 -14.03 -2.72
C SER A 203 0.96 -14.90 -1.88
N PRO A 204 2.26 -14.62 -1.85
CA PRO A 204 3.22 -15.33 -0.99
C PRO A 204 2.85 -15.27 0.50
N GLN A 205 2.19 -14.20 0.94
CA GLN A 205 1.72 -14.08 2.32
C GLN A 205 0.51 -14.99 2.58
N ARG A 206 -0.47 -15.03 1.65
CA ARG A 206 -1.68 -15.86 1.80
C ARG A 206 -1.37 -17.33 1.98
N ILE A 207 -0.39 -17.84 1.24
CA ILE A 207 0.09 -19.23 1.36
C ILE A 207 0.58 -19.53 2.79
N LYS A 208 1.19 -18.55 3.45
CA LYS A 208 1.66 -18.71 4.85
C LYS A 208 0.55 -18.59 5.88
N THR A 209 -0.40 -17.70 5.64
CA THR A 209 -1.50 -17.43 6.58
C THR A 209 -2.63 -18.46 6.47
N HIS A 210 -2.83 -19.05 5.30
CA HIS A 210 -3.91 -20.00 5.02
C HIS A 210 -3.36 -21.22 4.27
N PRO A 211 -2.53 -22.05 4.91
CA PRO A 211 -1.88 -23.18 4.22
C PRO A 211 -2.85 -24.27 3.77
N GLY A 212 -4.07 -24.29 4.31
CA GLY A 212 -5.12 -25.23 3.91
C GLY A 212 -5.95 -24.80 2.70
N GLU A 213 -5.82 -23.54 2.24
CA GLU A 213 -6.50 -23.07 1.03
C GLU A 213 -5.81 -23.58 -0.23
N THR A 214 -6.61 -24.03 -1.19
CA THR A 214 -6.12 -24.38 -2.54
C THR A 214 -5.92 -23.13 -3.41
N ALA A 215 -5.16 -23.25 -4.48
CA ALA A 215 -4.98 -22.13 -5.43
C ALA A 215 -6.31 -21.71 -6.09
N ALA A 216 -7.24 -22.65 -6.30
CA ALA A 216 -8.55 -22.39 -6.90
C ALA A 216 -9.49 -21.54 -6.00
N GLU A 217 -9.23 -21.48 -4.70
CA GLU A 217 -10.00 -20.67 -3.74
C GLU A 217 -9.49 -19.23 -3.62
N ARG A 218 -8.41 -18.91 -4.34
CA ARG A 218 -7.77 -17.59 -4.29
C ARG A 218 -7.94 -16.88 -5.62
N LYS A 219 -8.30 -15.61 -5.58
CA LYS A 219 -8.29 -14.74 -6.76
C LYS A 219 -6.84 -14.50 -7.20
N ASP A 220 -6.63 -14.34 -8.50
CA ASP A 220 -5.34 -13.80 -8.96
C ASP A 220 -5.17 -12.35 -8.52
N MET A 221 -3.95 -11.96 -8.20
CA MET A 221 -3.68 -10.56 -7.80
C MET A 221 -4.03 -9.58 -8.91
N ALA A 222 -3.87 -9.97 -10.16
CA ALA A 222 -4.23 -9.17 -11.32
C ALA A 222 -5.73 -8.83 -11.38
N ASP A 223 -6.60 -9.67 -10.82
CA ASP A 223 -8.06 -9.45 -10.82
C ASP A 223 -8.49 -8.30 -9.92
N ILE A 224 -7.70 -8.00 -8.88
CA ILE A 224 -8.01 -6.96 -7.89
C ILE A 224 -7.20 -5.67 -8.08
N THR A 225 -6.10 -5.70 -8.84
CA THR A 225 -5.28 -4.49 -9.04
C THR A 225 -6.00 -3.37 -9.78
N PRO A 226 -6.99 -3.59 -10.66
CA PRO A 226 -7.81 -2.53 -11.22
C PRO A 226 -8.55 -1.70 -10.16
N ASP A 227 -8.95 -2.30 -9.03
CA ASP A 227 -9.56 -1.56 -7.94
C ASP A 227 -8.57 -0.57 -7.30
N PHE A 228 -7.29 -0.96 -7.13
CA PHE A 228 -6.24 -0.05 -6.65
C PHE A 228 -6.04 1.14 -7.60
N VAL A 229 -6.04 0.90 -8.91
CA VAL A 229 -5.97 1.97 -9.92
C VAL A 229 -7.17 2.90 -9.80
N TRP A 230 -8.38 2.35 -9.68
CA TRP A 230 -9.60 3.14 -9.53
C TRP A 230 -9.54 4.02 -8.27
N TRP A 231 -9.13 3.46 -7.12
CA TRP A 231 -9.03 4.20 -5.87
C TRP A 231 -7.88 5.23 -5.87
N ALA A 232 -6.85 5.05 -6.67
CA ALA A 232 -5.77 6.02 -6.88
C ALA A 232 -6.13 7.11 -7.90
N SER A 233 -7.16 6.89 -8.74
CA SER A 233 -7.59 7.82 -9.79
C SER A 233 -8.61 8.85 -9.28
N GLU A 234 -8.91 9.85 -10.12
CA GLU A 234 -9.94 10.87 -9.85
C GLU A 234 -11.35 10.28 -9.68
N ALA A 235 -11.60 9.07 -10.20
CA ALA A 235 -12.88 8.39 -10.08
C ALA A 235 -13.32 8.15 -8.62
N SER A 236 -12.36 8.11 -7.68
CA SER A 236 -12.62 7.98 -6.24
C SER A 236 -12.67 9.30 -5.48
N LYS A 237 -12.62 10.44 -6.17
CA LYS A 237 -12.64 11.78 -5.55
C LYS A 237 -13.88 11.96 -4.67
N GLY A 238 -13.68 12.56 -3.51
CA GLY A 238 -14.72 12.74 -2.50
C GLY A 238 -15.02 11.50 -1.65
N ARG A 239 -14.36 10.39 -1.88
CA ARG A 239 -14.47 9.17 -1.05
C ARG A 239 -13.26 9.05 -0.13
N SER A 240 -13.45 9.19 1.18
CA SER A 240 -12.37 9.15 2.18
C SER A 240 -12.87 8.47 3.45
N GLY A 241 -11.97 7.78 4.16
CA GLY A 241 -12.27 7.08 5.42
C GLY A 241 -12.95 5.71 5.25
N GLU A 242 -13.04 5.21 4.03
CA GLU A 242 -13.71 3.95 3.74
C GLU A 242 -12.79 2.73 3.95
N ILE A 243 -13.40 1.62 4.41
CA ILE A 243 -12.78 0.29 4.42
C ILE A 243 -13.52 -0.54 3.38
N VAL A 244 -12.84 -0.91 2.32
CA VAL A 244 -13.43 -1.53 1.13
C VAL A 244 -12.91 -2.94 0.97
N TYR A 245 -13.80 -3.91 0.88
CA TYR A 245 -13.50 -5.32 0.61
C TYR A 245 -13.58 -5.58 -0.90
N LEU A 246 -12.49 -6.16 -1.48
CA LEU A 246 -12.34 -6.43 -2.91
C LEU A 246 -12.74 -7.84 -3.31
#